data_25ac55312dae37d0361db0075088d80c
#
_entry.id   25ac55312dae37d0361db0075088d80c
#
_cell.length_a   1.000
_cell.length_b   1.000
_cell.length_c   1.000
_cell.angle_alpha   90.00
_cell.angle_beta   90.00
_cell.angle_gamma   90.00
#
_symmetry.space_group_name_H-M   'P 1'
#
loop_
_entity.id
_entity.type
_entity.pdbx_description
1 polymer ?
#
loop_
_entity_poly.entity_id
_entity_poly.type
_entity_poly.pdbx_seq_one_letter_code
_entity_poly.pdbx_strand_id
1 'polypeptide(L)'
;MPDFAYKSEITVNASPQAIFDIVSDPANHARLAGSEELKTIRQEPACPVGLGTHILAEETVMKADGTGMDFTADSIVVTFDVPNSFSWIVDPALQEQVRRMQWWFRMVADGDGTKVIHEVEVDWGNLTNEMLIGLRDNYEQVRAGVVRTGTDKTVANLKSIAEG
;
A
#
# COMPACT_ATOMS: atom_id res chain seq x y z
N MET A 1 1.52 19.45 2.17
CA MET A 1 0.36 18.62 1.78
C MET A 1 0.86 17.64 0.70
N PRO A 2 0.45 16.37 0.71
CA PRO A 2 0.77 15.47 -0.38
C PRO A 2 0.16 15.94 -1.69
N ASP A 3 0.80 15.62 -2.81
CA ASP A 3 0.29 15.96 -4.15
C ASP A 3 -0.95 15.12 -4.52
N PHE A 4 -1.00 13.89 -4.01
CA PHE A 4 -2.15 13.01 -4.09
C PHE A 4 -2.35 12.29 -2.77
N ALA A 5 -3.60 12.16 -2.35
CA ALA A 5 -3.98 11.33 -1.21
C ALA A 5 -5.34 10.67 -1.45
N TYR A 6 -5.49 9.46 -0.98
CA TYR A 6 -6.76 8.75 -0.98
C TYR A 6 -6.86 7.83 0.23
N LYS A 7 -8.06 7.71 0.78
CA LYS A 7 -8.32 6.77 1.87
C LYS A 7 -9.64 6.06 1.67
N SER A 8 -9.69 4.81 2.09
CA SER A 8 -10.88 3.99 2.18
C SER A 8 -11.05 3.51 3.61
N GLU A 9 -12.28 3.42 4.06
CA GLU A 9 -12.61 3.01 5.44
C GLU A 9 -13.65 1.88 5.41
N ILE A 10 -13.51 0.93 6.34
CA ILE A 10 -14.46 -0.17 6.51
C ILE A 10 -14.50 -0.60 7.97
N THR A 11 -15.68 -1.03 8.44
CA THR A 11 -15.79 -1.70 9.74
C THR A 11 -15.75 -3.22 9.54
N VAL A 12 -14.85 -3.87 10.27
CA VAL A 12 -14.60 -5.31 10.24
C VAL A 12 -14.95 -5.91 11.59
N ASN A 13 -15.68 -7.02 11.59
CA ASN A 13 -16.05 -7.75 12.82
C ASN A 13 -14.88 -8.64 13.30
N ALA A 14 -13.81 -8.01 13.69
CA ALA A 14 -12.61 -8.63 14.25
C ALA A 14 -11.89 -7.62 15.16
N SER A 15 -11.07 -8.11 16.08
CA SER A 15 -10.28 -7.23 16.96
C SER A 15 -9.19 -6.48 16.20
N PRO A 16 -8.74 -5.30 16.69
CA PRO A 16 -7.60 -4.59 16.12
C PRO A 16 -6.35 -5.48 15.97
N GLN A 17 -6.09 -6.34 16.94
CA GLN A 17 -4.95 -7.27 16.91
C GLN A 17 -5.06 -8.27 15.76
N ALA A 18 -6.24 -8.89 15.57
CA ALA A 18 -6.45 -9.83 14.47
C ALA A 18 -6.28 -9.16 13.09
N ILE A 19 -6.74 -7.92 12.94
CA ILE A 19 -6.55 -7.15 11.72
C ILE A 19 -5.07 -6.80 11.54
N PHE A 20 -4.40 -6.36 12.60
CA PHE A 20 -2.97 -6.03 12.54
C PHE A 20 -2.14 -7.23 12.09
N ASP A 21 -2.40 -8.42 12.63
CA ASP A 21 -1.69 -9.66 12.28
C ASP A 21 -1.86 -10.01 10.78
N ILE A 22 -3.02 -9.68 10.19
CA ILE A 22 -3.26 -9.90 8.76
C ILE A 22 -2.48 -8.88 7.92
N VAL A 23 -2.59 -7.59 8.22
CA VAL A 23 -2.02 -6.53 7.36
C VAL A 23 -0.52 -6.39 7.51
N SER A 24 0.05 -6.76 8.64
CA SER A 24 1.50 -6.70 8.88
C SER A 24 2.26 -7.92 8.36
N ASP A 25 1.57 -8.97 7.92
CA ASP A 25 2.20 -10.13 7.31
C ASP A 25 2.25 -9.96 5.78
N PRO A 26 3.45 -9.75 5.17
CA PRO A 26 3.57 -9.59 3.73
C PRO A 26 3.02 -10.75 2.91
N ALA A 27 3.01 -11.97 3.47
CA ALA A 27 2.43 -13.14 2.80
C ALA A 27 0.94 -12.98 2.47
N ASN A 28 0.23 -12.12 3.21
CA ASN A 28 -1.18 -11.81 2.94
C ASN A 28 -1.36 -10.73 1.86
N HIS A 29 -0.33 -9.94 1.55
CA HIS A 29 -0.48 -8.76 0.68
C HIS A 29 -0.94 -9.12 -0.73
N ALA A 30 -0.52 -10.27 -1.28
CA ALA A 30 -1.00 -10.73 -2.59
C ALA A 30 -2.52 -10.99 -2.60
N ARG A 31 -3.11 -11.38 -1.46
CA ARG A 31 -4.55 -11.59 -1.30
C ARG A 31 -5.29 -10.30 -0.95
N LEU A 32 -4.60 -9.37 -0.28
CA LEU A 32 -5.14 -8.08 0.11
C LEU A 32 -5.19 -7.10 -1.06
N ALA A 33 -4.11 -7.04 -1.86
CA ALA A 33 -3.93 -6.04 -2.90
C ALA A 33 -5.09 -6.01 -3.90
N GLY A 34 -5.87 -4.94 -3.86
CA GLY A 34 -7.03 -4.78 -4.74
C GLY A 34 -6.70 -4.31 -6.15
N SER A 35 -5.46 -3.91 -6.41
CA SER A 35 -5.00 -3.50 -7.75
C SER A 35 -4.82 -4.67 -8.71
N GLU A 36 -4.68 -5.91 -8.19
CA GLU A 36 -4.37 -7.12 -8.95
C GLU A 36 -3.01 -7.05 -9.70
N GLU A 37 -2.19 -6.05 -9.40
CA GLU A 37 -0.88 -5.84 -10.01
C GLU A 37 0.23 -6.66 -9.36
N LEU A 38 0.06 -7.01 -8.08
CA LEU A 38 1.05 -7.73 -7.29
C LEU A 38 1.12 -9.20 -7.70
N LYS A 39 2.30 -9.65 -8.16
CA LYS A 39 2.56 -11.05 -8.54
C LYS A 39 3.17 -11.86 -7.41
N THR A 40 4.29 -11.40 -6.90
CA THR A 40 5.01 -12.07 -5.80
C THR A 40 5.46 -11.05 -4.77
N ILE A 41 5.64 -11.53 -3.55
CA ILE A 41 6.11 -10.70 -2.45
C ILE A 41 7.01 -11.53 -1.52
N ARG A 42 8.07 -10.92 -1.03
CA ARG A 42 8.96 -11.48 -0.01
C ARG A 42 9.42 -10.39 0.93
N GLN A 43 9.91 -10.76 2.08
CA GLN A 43 10.43 -9.83 3.08
C GLN A 43 11.88 -10.12 3.45
N GLU A 44 12.60 -9.09 3.82
CA GLU A 44 13.97 -9.16 4.34
C GLU A 44 14.11 -8.26 5.59
N PRO A 45 14.51 -8.79 6.75
CA PRO A 45 14.79 -10.20 7.01
C PRO A 45 13.55 -11.09 6.84
N ALA A 46 13.76 -12.40 6.68
CA ALA A 46 12.69 -13.36 6.45
C ALA A 46 11.63 -13.38 7.58
N CYS A 47 12.03 -13.08 8.81
CA CYS A 47 11.14 -12.91 9.98
C CYS A 47 11.94 -12.38 11.18
N PRO A 48 11.29 -11.77 12.19
CA PRO A 48 9.92 -11.27 12.16
C PRO A 48 9.81 -9.94 11.40
N VAL A 49 8.59 -9.60 10.96
CA VAL A 49 8.30 -8.25 10.42
C VAL A 49 8.37 -7.22 11.53
N GLY A 50 8.94 -6.06 11.23
CA GLY A 50 9.03 -4.94 12.15
C GLY A 50 9.51 -3.67 11.42
N LEU A 51 9.82 -2.63 12.18
CA LEU A 51 10.41 -1.41 11.62
C LEU A 51 11.68 -1.72 10.84
N GLY A 52 11.82 -1.14 9.65
CA GLY A 52 12.97 -1.33 8.77
C GLY A 52 12.95 -2.64 7.97
N THR A 53 11.94 -3.49 8.11
CA THR A 53 11.78 -4.66 7.26
C THR A 53 11.57 -4.22 5.82
N HIS A 54 12.35 -4.80 4.90
CA HIS A 54 12.14 -4.63 3.47
C HIS A 54 11.06 -5.58 2.96
N ILE A 55 10.15 -5.05 2.15
CA ILE A 55 9.12 -5.79 1.44
C ILE A 55 9.42 -5.67 -0.05
N LEU A 56 9.82 -6.77 -0.65
CA LEU A 56 10.20 -6.85 -2.06
C LEU A 56 9.05 -7.44 -2.85
N ALA A 57 8.49 -6.67 -3.77
CA ALA A 57 7.33 -7.04 -4.56
C ALA A 57 7.65 -7.02 -6.05
N GLU A 58 7.17 -8.04 -6.78
CA GLU A 58 7.14 -8.04 -8.25
C GLU A 58 5.71 -7.73 -8.68
N GLU A 59 5.58 -6.73 -9.52
CA GLU A 59 4.29 -6.19 -9.95
C GLU A 59 4.25 -6.06 -11.48
N THR A 60 3.05 -6.14 -12.06
CA THR A 60 2.81 -5.68 -13.43
C THR A 60 1.92 -4.44 -13.37
N VAL A 61 2.53 -3.29 -13.56
CA VAL A 61 1.83 -2.01 -13.56
C VAL A 61 1.22 -1.77 -14.95
N MET A 62 -0.08 -1.48 -14.99
CA MET A 62 -0.77 -1.18 -16.24
C MET A 62 -0.49 0.26 -16.67
N LYS A 63 -0.07 0.42 -17.91
CA LYS A 63 0.10 1.73 -18.56
C LYS A 63 -1.23 2.25 -19.11
N ALA A 64 -1.26 3.54 -19.41
CA ALA A 64 -2.44 4.19 -19.99
C ALA A 64 -2.87 3.59 -21.35
N ASP A 65 -1.94 3.02 -22.10
CA ASP A 65 -2.20 2.34 -23.38
C ASP A 65 -2.74 0.90 -23.24
N GLY A 66 -2.94 0.43 -22.00
CA GLY A 66 -3.41 -0.91 -21.66
C GLY A 66 -2.34 -1.99 -21.69
N THR A 67 -1.07 -1.64 -21.96
CA THR A 67 0.06 -2.58 -21.86
C THR A 67 0.58 -2.68 -20.44
N GLY A 68 1.03 -3.87 -20.04
CA GLY A 68 1.68 -4.10 -18.74
C GLY A 68 3.17 -3.78 -18.77
N MET A 69 3.68 -3.27 -17.67
CA MET A 69 5.12 -3.10 -17.42
C MET A 69 5.50 -3.82 -16.14
N ASP A 70 6.43 -4.75 -16.23
CA ASP A 70 6.95 -5.44 -15.05
C ASP A 70 7.83 -4.47 -14.24
N PHE A 71 7.59 -4.48 -12.93
CA PHE A 71 8.24 -3.57 -11.99
C PHE A 71 8.58 -4.32 -10.71
N THR A 72 9.74 -4.03 -10.16
CA THR A 72 10.14 -4.52 -8.83
C THR A 72 10.13 -3.35 -7.86
N ALA A 73 9.32 -3.45 -6.82
CA ALA A 73 9.26 -2.47 -5.74
C ALA A 73 10.03 -2.99 -4.53
N ASP A 74 10.86 -2.14 -3.94
CA ASP A 74 11.48 -2.34 -2.63
C ASP A 74 10.84 -1.34 -1.67
N SER A 75 10.09 -1.84 -0.71
CA SER A 75 9.39 -1.02 0.28
C SER A 75 9.99 -1.23 1.66
N ILE A 76 9.99 -0.18 2.48
CA ILE A 76 10.48 -0.25 3.87
C ILE A 76 9.32 0.02 4.83
N VAL A 77 9.17 -0.85 5.83
CA VAL A 77 8.24 -0.64 6.94
C VAL A 77 8.72 0.52 7.81
N VAL A 78 7.91 1.57 7.90
CA VAL A 78 8.23 2.80 8.63
C VAL A 78 7.32 3.06 9.83
N THR A 79 6.22 2.33 9.97
CA THR A 79 5.39 2.30 11.17
C THR A 79 5.03 0.85 11.50
N PHE A 80 5.24 0.48 12.74
CA PHE A 80 4.89 -0.83 13.29
C PHE A 80 4.42 -0.64 14.74
N ASP A 81 3.21 -0.11 14.90
CA ASP A 81 2.58 0.22 16.19
C ASP A 81 1.42 -0.75 16.46
N VAL A 82 1.72 -1.82 17.17
CA VAL A 82 0.78 -2.91 17.47
C VAL A 82 -0.23 -2.49 18.53
N PRO A 83 -1.51 -2.69 18.35
CA PRO A 83 -2.22 -3.17 17.14
C PRO A 83 -2.81 -2.01 16.30
N ASN A 84 -2.27 -0.80 16.39
CA ASN A 84 -2.93 0.42 15.96
C ASN A 84 -2.60 0.82 14.53
N SER A 85 -1.33 0.64 14.10
CA SER A 85 -0.91 1.18 12.80
C SER A 85 0.25 0.41 12.18
N PHE A 86 0.14 0.17 10.88
CA PHE A 86 1.17 -0.41 10.04
C PHE A 86 1.34 0.43 8.78
N SER A 87 2.57 0.80 8.41
CA SER A 87 2.82 1.55 7.19
C SER A 87 4.16 1.23 6.55
N TRP A 88 4.24 1.46 5.25
CA TRP A 88 5.46 1.30 4.47
C TRP A 88 5.58 2.39 3.41
N ILE A 89 6.83 2.73 3.06
CA ILE A 89 7.18 3.60 1.95
C ILE A 89 7.59 2.72 0.77
N VAL A 90 6.98 2.95 -0.39
CA VAL A 90 7.25 2.20 -1.61
C VAL A 90 8.49 2.76 -2.30
N ASP A 91 9.37 1.83 -2.69
CA ASP A 91 10.54 2.09 -3.52
C ASP A 91 11.45 3.21 -2.98
N PRO A 92 12.06 3.00 -1.81
CA PRO A 92 12.95 3.99 -1.21
C PRO A 92 14.12 4.39 -2.10
N ALA A 93 14.53 3.52 -3.05
CA ALA A 93 15.59 3.83 -4.01
C ALA A 93 15.24 5.03 -4.91
N LEU A 94 13.96 5.28 -5.16
CA LEU A 94 13.50 6.48 -5.88
C LEU A 94 13.50 7.75 -5.02
N GLN A 95 13.80 7.67 -3.75
CA GLN A 95 13.91 8.85 -2.87
C GLN A 95 15.01 9.82 -3.32
N GLU A 96 16.02 9.37 -4.03
CA GLU A 96 16.99 10.27 -4.67
C GLU A 96 16.34 11.30 -5.59
N GLN A 97 15.13 10.99 -6.06
CA GLN A 97 14.30 11.87 -6.89
C GLN A 97 13.20 12.59 -6.11
N VAL A 98 13.29 12.54 -4.77
CA VAL A 98 12.36 13.21 -3.85
C VAL A 98 10.90 12.79 -4.06
N ARG A 99 10.69 11.55 -4.45
CA ARG A 99 9.37 10.95 -4.50
C ARG A 99 9.12 10.12 -3.26
N ARG A 100 7.96 10.29 -2.64
CA ARG A 100 7.48 9.44 -1.55
C ARG A 100 6.09 8.93 -1.89
N MET A 101 5.91 7.62 -1.81
CA MET A 101 4.61 6.98 -1.83
C MET A 101 4.50 6.14 -0.58
N GLN A 102 3.59 6.48 0.30
CA GLN A 102 3.42 5.80 1.58
C GLN A 102 2.01 5.26 1.70
N TRP A 103 1.90 4.04 2.22
CA TRP A 103 0.67 3.34 2.49
C TRP A 103 0.52 3.09 3.97
N TRP A 104 -0.71 3.23 4.49
CA TRP A 104 -1.06 2.96 5.89
C TRP A 104 -2.25 2.03 6.00
N PHE A 105 -2.20 1.21 7.03
CA PHE A 105 -3.37 0.68 7.71
C PHE A 105 -3.42 1.27 9.10
N ARG A 106 -4.59 1.80 9.49
CA ARG A 106 -4.87 2.23 10.86
C ARG A 106 -6.08 1.48 11.37
N MET A 107 -5.98 0.94 12.57
CA MET A 107 -7.00 0.17 13.24
C MET A 107 -7.50 0.93 14.45
N VAL A 108 -8.80 1.21 14.49
CA VAL A 108 -9.45 1.90 15.60
C VAL A 108 -10.59 1.00 16.11
N ALA A 109 -10.57 0.67 17.41
CA ALA A 109 -11.66 -0.11 18.01
C ALA A 109 -13.01 0.61 17.79
N ASP A 110 -14.02 -0.14 17.35
CA ASP A 110 -15.36 0.36 17.04
C ASP A 110 -16.41 -0.65 17.50
N GLY A 111 -16.90 -0.45 18.72
CA GLY A 111 -17.77 -1.42 19.38
C GLY A 111 -17.10 -2.78 19.54
N ASP A 112 -17.73 -3.84 19.05
CA ASP A 112 -17.19 -5.20 19.08
C ASP A 112 -16.25 -5.50 17.89
N GLY A 113 -16.05 -4.54 16.99
CA GLY A 113 -15.22 -4.66 15.81
C GLY A 113 -14.11 -3.64 15.73
N THR A 114 -13.61 -3.44 14.52
CA THR A 114 -12.54 -2.50 14.21
C THR A 114 -12.88 -1.68 12.98
N LYS A 115 -12.81 -0.36 13.11
CA LYS A 115 -12.76 0.54 11.96
C LYS A 115 -11.34 0.49 11.40
N VAL A 116 -11.21 0.06 10.15
CA VAL A 116 -9.96 0.02 9.41
C VAL A 116 -9.93 1.17 8.43
N ILE A 117 -8.83 1.91 8.43
CA ILE A 117 -8.55 2.99 7.48
C ILE A 117 -7.33 2.58 6.68
N HIS A 118 -7.49 2.42 5.36
CA HIS A 118 -6.38 2.20 4.43
C HIS A 118 -6.16 3.48 3.61
N GLU A 119 -4.96 4.00 3.66
CA GLU A 119 -4.63 5.32 3.11
C GLU A 119 -3.35 5.26 2.29
N VAL A 120 -3.29 6.06 1.24
CA VAL A 120 -2.11 6.30 0.43
C VAL A 120 -1.87 7.79 0.28
N GLU A 121 -0.61 8.18 0.40
CA GLU A 121 -0.14 9.52 0.05
C GLU A 121 1.01 9.44 -0.93
N VAL A 122 1.00 10.34 -1.91
CA VAL A 122 2.08 10.53 -2.87
C VAL A 122 2.58 11.97 -2.80
N ASP A 123 3.88 12.13 -2.63
CA ASP A 123 4.59 13.39 -2.69
C ASP A 123 5.67 13.27 -3.77
N TRP A 124 5.55 14.06 -4.81
CA TRP A 124 6.46 13.99 -5.95
C TRP A 124 7.75 14.77 -5.75
N GLY A 125 7.73 15.80 -4.89
CA GLY A 125 8.90 16.64 -4.66
C GLY A 125 9.51 17.20 -5.95
N ASN A 126 10.83 17.29 -5.98
CA ASN A 126 11.58 17.85 -7.13
C ASN A 126 12.09 16.72 -8.04
N LEU A 127 11.29 16.30 -8.98
CA LEU A 127 11.64 15.25 -9.94
C LEU A 127 12.57 15.78 -11.03
N THR A 128 13.54 14.95 -11.44
CA THR A 128 14.43 15.19 -12.60
C THR A 128 14.27 14.14 -13.69
N ASN A 129 13.66 13.00 -13.38
CA ASN A 129 13.41 11.93 -14.34
C ASN A 129 12.17 12.25 -15.17
N GLU A 130 12.31 12.32 -16.49
CA GLU A 130 11.23 12.70 -17.42
C GLU A 130 10.03 11.75 -17.36
N MET A 131 10.26 10.45 -17.15
CA MET A 131 9.16 9.46 -17.02
C MET A 131 8.33 9.74 -15.76
N LEU A 132 8.99 10.04 -14.62
CA LEU A 132 8.29 10.36 -13.37
C LEU A 132 7.62 11.72 -13.43
N ILE A 133 8.20 12.70 -14.12
CA ILE A 133 7.57 14.00 -14.39
C ILE A 133 6.29 13.78 -15.21
N GLY A 134 6.38 13.01 -16.28
CA GLY A 134 5.21 12.66 -17.10
C GLY A 134 4.13 11.92 -16.33
N LEU A 135 4.51 11.00 -15.43
CA LEU A 135 3.58 10.30 -14.55
C LEU A 135 2.88 11.28 -13.58
N ARG A 136 3.64 12.17 -12.93
CA ARG A 136 3.10 13.20 -12.05
C ARG A 136 2.08 14.08 -12.77
N ASP A 137 2.47 14.60 -13.92
CA ASP A 137 1.68 15.59 -14.67
C ASP A 137 0.37 14.99 -15.22
N ASN A 138 0.32 13.68 -15.40
CA ASN A 138 -0.84 12.95 -15.90
C ASN A 138 -1.44 11.96 -14.87
N TYR A 139 -1.09 12.07 -13.60
CA TYR A 139 -1.42 11.06 -12.59
C TYR A 139 -2.91 10.78 -12.47
N GLU A 140 -3.74 11.83 -12.46
CA GLU A 140 -5.20 11.69 -12.40
C GLU A 140 -5.77 10.89 -13.58
N GLN A 141 -5.20 11.04 -14.77
CA GLN A 141 -5.67 10.35 -15.98
C GLN A 141 -5.18 8.91 -16.08
N VAL A 142 -3.95 8.64 -15.62
CA VAL A 142 -3.30 7.36 -15.90
C VAL A 142 -3.19 6.43 -14.71
N ARG A 143 -3.26 6.95 -13.47
CA ARG A 143 -2.96 6.14 -12.29
C ARG A 143 -3.93 6.30 -11.12
N ALA A 144 -4.41 7.50 -10.84
CA ALA A 144 -5.22 7.77 -9.65
C ALA A 144 -6.49 6.89 -9.56
N GLY A 145 -7.14 6.61 -10.68
CA GLY A 145 -8.31 5.73 -10.73
C GLY A 145 -8.00 4.31 -10.29
N VAL A 146 -6.87 3.74 -10.74
CA VAL A 146 -6.41 2.40 -10.33
C VAL A 146 -6.10 2.37 -8.83
N VAL A 147 -5.43 3.41 -8.33
CA VAL A 147 -5.09 3.52 -6.90
C VAL A 147 -6.33 3.60 -6.03
N ARG A 148 -7.31 4.45 -6.38
CA ARG A 148 -8.58 4.57 -5.64
C ARG A 148 -9.33 3.24 -5.61
N THR A 149 -9.57 2.65 -6.78
CA THR A 149 -10.28 1.36 -6.89
C THR A 149 -9.53 0.25 -6.16
N GLY A 150 -8.20 0.21 -6.28
CA GLY A 150 -7.36 -0.75 -5.58
C GLY A 150 -7.45 -0.61 -4.07
N THR A 151 -7.42 0.62 -3.55
CA THR A 151 -7.55 0.91 -2.12
C THR A 151 -8.91 0.44 -1.58
N ASP A 152 -10.00 0.72 -2.30
CA ASP A 152 -11.36 0.28 -1.91
C ASP A 152 -11.47 -1.26 -1.91
N LYS A 153 -10.94 -1.91 -2.94
CA LYS A 153 -10.92 -3.38 -3.01
C LYS A 153 -10.05 -3.99 -1.90
N THR A 154 -8.95 -3.35 -1.54
CA THR A 154 -8.06 -3.84 -0.48
C THR A 154 -8.78 -3.94 0.86
N VAL A 155 -9.54 -2.93 1.27
CA VAL A 155 -10.30 -3.00 2.53
C VAL A 155 -11.45 -4.02 2.45
N ALA A 156 -12.08 -4.18 1.29
CA ALA A 156 -13.09 -5.21 1.09
C ALA A 156 -12.50 -6.63 1.17
N ASN A 157 -11.33 -6.86 0.57
CA ASN A 157 -10.60 -8.12 0.66
C ASN A 157 -10.19 -8.41 2.11
N LEU A 158 -9.67 -7.40 2.82
CA LEU A 158 -9.33 -7.53 4.24
C LEU A 158 -10.52 -7.97 5.07
N LYS A 159 -11.68 -7.35 4.88
CA LYS A 159 -12.93 -7.74 5.57
C LYS A 159 -13.27 -9.19 5.29
N SER A 160 -13.22 -9.62 4.04
CA SER A 160 -13.50 -11.01 3.66
C SER A 160 -12.52 -12.00 4.29
N ILE A 161 -11.24 -11.66 4.39
CA ILE A 161 -10.22 -12.51 5.02
C ILE A 161 -10.43 -12.59 6.53
N ALA A 162 -10.73 -11.47 7.18
CA ALA A 162 -10.85 -11.42 8.62
C ALA A 162 -12.14 -12.02 9.17
N GLU A 163 -13.23 -11.98 8.40
CA GLU A 163 -14.55 -12.48 8.79
C GLU A 163 -14.88 -13.89 8.21
N GLY A 164 -14.07 -14.35 7.28
CA GLY A 164 -14.24 -15.66 6.61
C GLY A 164 -13.65 -16.79 7.33
#